data_9354c0527fce8ae4efbac5efded9a9d7
#
_entry.id   9354c0527fce8ae4efbac5efded9a9d7
#
_cell.length_a   1.000
_cell.length_b   1.000
_cell.length_c   1.000
_cell.angle_alpha   90.00
_cell.angle_beta   90.00
_cell.angle_gamma   90.00
#
_symmetry.space_group_name_H-M   'P 1'
#
loop_
_entity.id
_entity.type
_entity.pdbx_description
1 polymer ?
#
loop_
_entity_poly.entity_id
_entity_poly.type
_entity_poly.pdbx_seq_one_letter_code
_entity_poly.pdbx_strand_id
1 'polypeptide(L)'
;MVNPASRRRRLLWWSAVPVLLALCLAAKLLSLGILGGRAASGFAAGDAAGVQAAAGGLSVANVVEPHKAAFAAGDGAVMSGDDAAARALFEQALGTVPAGSGDECLIRVNLVLVIERLGDQRLQAGDPASAVALYREALASAGHAPESCLAADAAAGTGTRLAEARERLEAKLGVAGQSAQPAPAPGEKSPGDMSAGAALEDRLEQLQERSRQAERERNSGREREKYLDSNDGAAPERPW
;
A
#
# COMPACT_ATOMS: atom_id res chain seq x y z
N MET A 1 41.48 -15.78 -54.43
CA MET A 1 41.10 -16.87 -53.49
C MET A 1 40.99 -16.26 -52.09
N VAL A 2 39.82 -16.16 -51.54
CA VAL A 2 39.60 -15.58 -50.17
C VAL A 2 39.99 -16.64 -49.15
N ASN A 3 40.95 -16.31 -48.30
CA ASN A 3 41.49 -17.19 -47.27
C ASN A 3 40.37 -17.68 -46.31
N PRO A 4 40.10 -19.01 -46.22
CA PRO A 4 39.00 -19.52 -45.38
C PRO A 4 39.09 -19.17 -43.89
N ALA A 5 40.29 -18.89 -43.39
CA ALA A 5 40.52 -18.45 -42.02
C ALA A 5 39.98 -17.02 -41.76
N SER A 6 40.06 -16.12 -42.76
CA SER A 6 39.52 -14.76 -42.61
C SER A 6 37.99 -14.74 -42.67
N ARG A 7 37.36 -15.64 -43.38
CA ARG A 7 35.91 -15.77 -43.49
C ARG A 7 35.33 -16.30 -42.17
N ARG A 8 35.98 -17.31 -41.55
CA ARG A 8 35.60 -17.84 -40.22
C ARG A 8 35.73 -16.77 -39.12
N ARG A 9 36.83 -15.99 -39.11
CA ARG A 9 37.00 -14.90 -38.15
C ARG A 9 35.92 -13.82 -38.30
N ARG A 10 35.58 -13.40 -39.49
CA ARG A 10 34.49 -12.46 -39.75
C ARG A 10 33.14 -12.99 -39.27
N LEU A 11 32.81 -14.22 -39.55
CA LEU A 11 31.57 -14.84 -39.09
C LEU A 11 31.51 -14.94 -37.57
N LEU A 12 32.61 -15.30 -36.90
CA LEU A 12 32.71 -15.30 -35.42
C LEU A 12 32.51 -13.92 -34.81
N TRP A 13 33.10 -12.89 -35.40
CA TRP A 13 32.90 -11.53 -34.94
C TRP A 13 31.46 -11.03 -35.15
N TRP A 14 30.83 -11.37 -36.24
CA TRP A 14 29.45 -11.00 -36.53
C TRP A 14 28.45 -11.76 -35.66
N SER A 15 28.75 -12.99 -35.26
CA SER A 15 27.90 -13.77 -34.36
C SER A 15 28.17 -13.45 -32.87
N ALA A 16 29.37 -13.01 -32.52
CA ALA A 16 29.72 -12.69 -31.13
C ALA A 16 28.88 -11.56 -30.56
N VAL A 17 28.62 -10.49 -31.32
CA VAL A 17 27.84 -9.35 -30.88
C VAL A 17 26.38 -9.74 -30.49
N PRO A 18 25.60 -10.39 -31.38
CA PRO A 18 24.23 -10.79 -31.01
C PRO A 18 24.20 -11.82 -29.88
N VAL A 19 25.18 -12.73 -29.80
CA VAL A 19 25.26 -13.69 -28.69
C VAL A 19 25.55 -12.99 -27.38
N LEU A 20 26.49 -12.04 -27.32
CA LEU A 20 26.77 -11.24 -26.12
C LEU A 20 25.56 -10.42 -25.69
N LEU A 21 24.86 -9.80 -26.64
CA LEU A 21 23.62 -9.07 -26.35
C LEU A 21 22.55 -9.99 -25.75
N ALA A 22 22.36 -11.18 -26.33
CA ALA A 22 21.41 -12.16 -25.80
C ALA A 22 21.79 -12.63 -24.39
N LEU A 23 23.09 -12.87 -24.14
CA LEU A 23 23.58 -13.25 -22.81
C LEU A 23 23.40 -12.11 -21.77
N CYS A 24 23.70 -10.87 -22.16
CA CYS A 24 23.47 -9.71 -21.29
C CYS A 24 21.98 -9.55 -20.96
N LEU A 25 21.10 -9.72 -21.96
CA LEU A 25 19.66 -9.64 -21.75
C LEU A 25 19.17 -10.77 -20.82
N ALA A 26 19.62 -12.00 -21.06
CA ALA A 26 19.27 -13.13 -20.20
C ALA A 26 19.76 -12.94 -18.77
N ALA A 27 21.00 -12.49 -18.57
CA ALA A 27 21.55 -12.18 -17.26
C ALA A 27 20.74 -11.08 -16.56
N LYS A 28 20.33 -10.05 -17.32
CA LYS A 28 19.48 -8.97 -16.77
C LYS A 28 18.10 -9.48 -16.35
N LEU A 29 17.43 -10.27 -17.18
CA LEU A 29 16.12 -10.84 -16.84
C LEU A 29 16.19 -11.73 -15.59
N LEU A 30 17.23 -12.57 -15.47
CA LEU A 30 17.46 -13.35 -14.26
C LEU A 30 17.70 -12.46 -13.02
N SER A 31 18.47 -11.37 -13.18
CA SER A 31 18.74 -10.45 -12.08
C SER A 31 17.47 -9.75 -11.60
N LEU A 32 16.51 -9.42 -12.48
CA LEU A 32 15.23 -8.81 -12.08
C LEU A 32 14.42 -9.74 -11.16
N GLY A 33 14.34 -11.03 -11.50
CA GLY A 33 13.66 -12.01 -10.65
C GLY A 33 14.30 -12.17 -9.28
N ILE A 34 15.64 -12.27 -9.24
CA ILE A 34 16.39 -12.41 -7.97
C ILE A 34 16.27 -11.17 -7.10
N LEU A 35 16.45 -9.98 -7.67
CA LEU A 35 16.38 -8.72 -6.93
C LEU A 35 14.94 -8.40 -6.50
N GLY A 36 13.94 -8.67 -7.33
CA GLY A 36 12.54 -8.55 -6.95
C GLY A 36 12.18 -9.48 -5.77
N GLY A 37 12.63 -10.73 -5.82
CA GLY A 37 12.46 -11.68 -4.71
C GLY A 37 13.17 -11.21 -3.42
N ARG A 38 14.36 -10.62 -3.53
CA ARG A 38 15.08 -10.04 -2.37
C ARG A 38 14.35 -8.83 -1.79
N ALA A 39 13.82 -7.94 -2.63
CA ALA A 39 13.02 -6.82 -2.16
C ALA A 39 11.78 -7.31 -1.40
N ALA A 40 11.03 -8.27 -1.94
CA ALA A 40 9.85 -8.82 -1.31
C ALA A 40 10.17 -9.54 0.02
N SER A 41 11.23 -10.36 0.06
CA SER A 41 11.65 -11.02 1.29
C SER A 41 12.19 -10.05 2.33
N GLY A 42 12.94 -9.02 1.93
CA GLY A 42 13.41 -7.94 2.80
C GLY A 42 12.24 -7.16 3.41
N PHE A 43 11.23 -6.85 2.60
CA PHE A 43 10.02 -6.19 3.07
C PHE A 43 9.29 -7.05 4.12
N ALA A 44 9.09 -8.34 3.86
CA ALA A 44 8.47 -9.26 4.80
C ALA A 44 9.27 -9.45 6.10
N ALA A 45 10.61 -9.33 6.03
CA ALA A 45 11.50 -9.42 7.18
C ALA A 45 11.72 -8.08 7.93
N GLY A 46 11.17 -6.96 7.45
CA GLY A 46 11.39 -5.64 8.03
C GLY A 46 12.80 -5.07 7.75
N ASP A 47 13.53 -5.62 6.77
CA ASP A 47 14.88 -5.18 6.38
C ASP A 47 14.82 -4.04 5.35
N ALA A 48 14.67 -2.80 5.82
CA ALA A 48 14.64 -1.60 4.98
C ALA A 48 15.93 -1.45 4.16
N ALA A 49 17.10 -1.77 4.72
CA ALA A 49 18.38 -1.64 4.03
C ALA A 49 18.49 -2.65 2.87
N GLY A 50 18.05 -3.89 3.10
CA GLY A 50 17.97 -4.93 2.07
C GLY A 50 17.03 -4.55 0.93
N VAL A 51 15.86 -3.97 1.23
CA VAL A 51 14.91 -3.48 0.23
C VAL A 51 15.52 -2.36 -0.60
N GLN A 52 16.15 -1.37 0.03
CA GLN A 52 16.82 -0.26 -0.67
C GLN A 52 17.98 -0.75 -1.57
N ALA A 53 18.79 -1.68 -1.08
CA ALA A 53 19.87 -2.26 -1.89
C ALA A 53 19.32 -3.02 -3.11
N ALA A 54 18.22 -3.77 -2.94
CA ALA A 54 17.55 -4.48 -4.03
C ALA A 54 16.94 -3.50 -5.04
N ALA A 55 16.30 -2.41 -4.59
CA ALA A 55 15.77 -1.35 -5.44
C ALA A 55 16.87 -0.68 -6.29
N GLY A 56 18.03 -0.38 -5.67
CA GLY A 56 19.20 0.13 -6.38
C GLY A 56 19.70 -0.83 -7.46
N GLY A 57 19.74 -2.13 -7.18
CA GLY A 57 20.09 -3.15 -8.18
C GLY A 57 19.06 -3.27 -9.31
N LEU A 58 17.77 -3.12 -8.99
CA LEU A 58 16.67 -3.12 -9.97
C LEU A 58 16.74 -1.93 -10.91
N SER A 59 17.18 -0.76 -10.46
CA SER A 59 17.24 0.47 -11.27
C SER A 59 18.29 0.41 -12.40
N VAL A 60 19.35 -0.39 -12.22
CA VAL A 60 20.45 -0.48 -13.19
C VAL A 60 19.96 -1.06 -14.51
N ALA A 61 19.98 -0.25 -15.59
CA ALA A 61 19.61 -0.65 -16.96
C ALA A 61 18.26 -1.40 -17.04
N ASN A 62 17.27 -1.02 -16.22
CA ASN A 62 15.96 -1.66 -16.22
C ASN A 62 15.04 -1.04 -17.27
N VAL A 63 15.13 -1.56 -18.49
CA VAL A 63 14.30 -1.15 -19.64
C VAL A 63 13.03 -2.00 -19.75
N VAL A 64 13.04 -3.21 -19.16
CA VAL A 64 11.96 -4.19 -19.33
C VAL A 64 10.84 -3.97 -18.31
N GLU A 65 11.20 -3.75 -17.05
CA GLU A 65 10.24 -3.56 -15.94
C GLU A 65 10.63 -2.35 -15.08
N PRO A 66 10.63 -1.13 -15.64
CA PRO A 66 11.13 0.07 -14.95
C PRO A 66 10.35 0.38 -13.68
N HIS A 67 9.06 0.04 -13.62
CA HIS A 67 8.20 0.23 -12.46
C HIS A 67 8.67 -0.55 -11.21
N LYS A 68 9.31 -1.71 -11.36
CA LYS A 68 9.73 -2.55 -10.22
C LYS A 68 10.80 -1.88 -9.36
N ALA A 69 11.70 -1.13 -9.96
CA ALA A 69 12.72 -0.40 -9.21
C ALA A 69 12.10 0.72 -8.36
N ALA A 70 11.21 1.51 -8.95
CA ALA A 70 10.51 2.59 -8.24
C ALA A 70 9.57 2.02 -7.16
N PHE A 71 8.88 0.91 -7.45
CA PHE A 71 8.02 0.24 -6.49
C PHE A 71 8.79 -0.26 -5.25
N ALA A 72 9.89 -1.00 -5.46
CA ALA A 72 10.73 -1.47 -4.37
C ALA A 72 11.36 -0.32 -3.56
N ALA A 73 11.76 0.78 -4.22
CA ALA A 73 12.25 1.96 -3.52
C ALA A 73 11.14 2.62 -2.68
N GLY A 74 9.90 2.65 -3.17
CA GLY A 74 8.71 3.09 -2.45
C GLY A 74 8.45 2.27 -1.19
N ASP A 75 8.53 0.94 -1.29
CA ASP A 75 8.42 0.04 -0.14
C ASP A 75 9.51 0.34 0.90
N GLY A 76 10.75 0.55 0.48
CA GLY A 76 11.84 0.95 1.37
C GLY A 76 11.59 2.30 2.05
N ALA A 77 11.00 3.27 1.36
CA ALA A 77 10.63 4.56 1.93
C ALA A 77 9.50 4.42 2.98
N VAL A 78 8.48 3.57 2.71
CA VAL A 78 7.43 3.22 3.69
C VAL A 78 8.04 2.64 4.96
N MET A 79 8.97 1.71 4.84
CA MET A 79 9.64 1.08 5.98
C MET A 79 10.50 2.07 6.78
N SER A 80 11.01 3.11 6.13
CA SER A 80 11.77 4.19 6.77
C SER A 80 10.87 5.28 7.35
N GLY A 81 9.55 5.20 7.16
CA GLY A 81 8.58 6.21 7.61
C GLY A 81 8.54 7.47 6.74
N ASP A 82 9.19 7.48 5.58
CA ASP A 82 9.16 8.60 4.63
C ASP A 82 8.01 8.42 3.64
N ASP A 83 6.79 8.71 4.11
CA ASP A 83 5.58 8.57 3.31
C ASP A 83 5.54 9.53 2.12
N ALA A 84 6.21 10.68 2.20
CA ALA A 84 6.27 11.63 1.10
C ALA A 84 7.14 11.10 -0.05
N ALA A 85 8.31 10.54 0.26
CA ALA A 85 9.16 9.88 -0.72
C ALA A 85 8.48 8.61 -1.29
N ALA A 86 7.83 7.81 -0.44
CA ALA A 86 7.10 6.62 -0.86
C ALA A 86 6.00 6.95 -1.88
N ARG A 87 5.21 8.00 -1.64
CA ARG A 87 4.20 8.48 -2.57
C ARG A 87 4.79 8.80 -3.94
N ALA A 88 5.83 9.64 -3.98
CA ALA A 88 6.46 10.02 -5.25
C ALA A 88 7.00 8.81 -6.03
N LEU A 89 7.56 7.82 -5.32
CA LEU A 89 8.08 6.59 -5.92
C LEU A 89 6.97 5.67 -6.44
N PHE A 90 5.85 5.54 -5.75
CA PHE A 90 4.70 4.80 -6.25
C PHE A 90 4.00 5.49 -7.42
N GLU A 91 3.91 6.82 -7.44
CA GLU A 91 3.45 7.59 -8.60
C GLU A 91 4.36 7.37 -9.82
N GLN A 92 5.68 7.38 -9.62
CA GLN A 92 6.65 7.07 -10.67
C GLN A 92 6.46 5.62 -11.18
N ALA A 93 6.28 4.65 -10.30
CA ALA A 93 6.02 3.27 -10.66
C ALA A 93 4.73 3.14 -11.47
N LEU A 94 3.66 3.81 -11.03
CA LEU A 94 2.36 3.81 -11.70
C LEU A 94 2.43 4.40 -13.11
N GLY A 95 3.31 5.41 -13.33
CA GLY A 95 3.51 6.02 -14.65
C GLY A 95 4.23 5.12 -15.66
N THR A 96 4.83 4.02 -15.23
CA THR A 96 5.64 3.13 -16.09
C THR A 96 5.19 1.67 -16.09
N VAL A 97 4.23 1.31 -15.24
CA VAL A 97 3.69 -0.05 -15.18
C VAL A 97 2.74 -0.31 -16.36
N PRO A 98 2.71 -1.53 -16.92
CA PRO A 98 1.72 -1.90 -17.93
C PRO A 98 0.29 -1.80 -17.39
N ALA A 99 -0.58 -1.10 -18.12
CA ALA A 99 -1.96 -0.91 -17.73
C ALA A 99 -2.72 -2.25 -17.60
N GLY A 100 -3.54 -2.37 -16.57
CA GLY A 100 -4.34 -3.57 -16.28
C GLY A 100 -3.55 -4.76 -15.73
N SER A 101 -2.24 -4.58 -15.48
CA SER A 101 -1.40 -5.64 -14.90
C SER A 101 -1.63 -5.82 -13.40
N GLY A 102 -1.29 -7.00 -12.86
CA GLY A 102 -1.30 -7.23 -11.42
C GLY A 102 -0.35 -6.32 -10.66
N ASP A 103 0.76 -5.92 -11.28
CA ASP A 103 1.71 -4.96 -10.70
C ASP A 103 1.08 -3.56 -10.58
N GLU A 104 0.27 -3.10 -11.55
CA GLU A 104 -0.48 -1.85 -11.42
C GLU A 104 -1.40 -1.89 -10.20
N CYS A 105 -2.08 -3.00 -9.99
CA CYS A 105 -2.99 -3.17 -8.87
C CYS A 105 -2.26 -3.05 -7.52
N LEU A 106 -1.10 -3.69 -7.39
CA LEU A 106 -0.28 -3.62 -6.17
C LEU A 106 0.26 -2.22 -5.92
N ILE A 107 0.80 -1.56 -6.95
CA ILE A 107 1.31 -0.18 -6.88
C ILE A 107 0.18 0.76 -6.43
N ARG A 108 -1.00 0.62 -7.01
CA ARG A 108 -2.15 1.47 -6.71
C ARG A 108 -2.64 1.31 -5.27
N VAL A 109 -2.71 0.07 -4.76
CA VAL A 109 -3.03 -0.19 -3.35
C VAL A 109 -2.03 0.52 -2.44
N ASN A 110 -0.73 0.37 -2.69
CA ASN A 110 0.30 0.99 -1.85
C ASN A 110 0.27 2.52 -1.94
N LEU A 111 0.02 3.08 -3.12
CA LEU A 111 -0.16 4.52 -3.30
C LEU A 111 -1.35 5.05 -2.49
N VAL A 112 -2.50 4.38 -2.56
CA VAL A 112 -3.71 4.76 -1.78
C VAL A 112 -3.41 4.74 -0.28
N LEU A 113 -2.75 3.69 0.22
CA LEU A 113 -2.41 3.57 1.64
C LEU A 113 -1.42 4.64 2.11
N VAL A 114 -0.46 5.01 1.28
CA VAL A 114 0.51 6.06 1.63
C VAL A 114 -0.15 7.44 1.63
N ILE A 115 -1.02 7.74 0.66
CA ILE A 115 -1.77 9.02 0.65
C ILE A 115 -2.72 9.08 1.86
N GLU A 116 -3.35 7.96 2.24
CA GLU A 116 -4.16 7.86 3.47
C GLU A 116 -3.33 8.22 4.71
N ARG A 117 -2.12 7.66 4.86
CA ARG A 117 -1.21 7.96 5.99
C ARG A 117 -0.77 9.42 6.02
N LEU A 118 -0.47 10.01 4.87
CA LEU A 118 -0.18 11.44 4.76
C LEU A 118 -1.36 12.29 5.22
N GLY A 119 -2.59 11.89 4.89
CA GLY A 119 -3.82 12.51 5.38
C GLY A 119 -3.94 12.42 6.90
N ASP A 120 -3.66 11.25 7.48
CA ASP A 120 -3.66 11.03 8.92
C ASP A 120 -2.64 11.93 9.63
N GLN A 121 -1.44 12.07 9.05
CA GLN A 121 -0.40 12.97 9.58
C GLN A 121 -0.85 14.44 9.58
N ARG A 122 -1.53 14.89 8.50
CA ARG A 122 -2.09 16.24 8.43
C ARG A 122 -3.17 16.47 9.48
N LEU A 123 -4.06 15.50 9.66
CA LEU A 123 -5.10 15.58 10.67
C LEU A 123 -4.51 15.66 12.09
N GLN A 124 -3.51 14.84 12.38
CA GLN A 124 -2.79 14.87 13.67
C GLN A 124 -2.03 16.18 13.90
N ALA A 125 -1.55 16.81 12.84
CA ALA A 125 -0.90 18.13 12.90
C ALA A 125 -1.89 19.30 13.05
N GLY A 126 -3.20 19.02 13.15
CA GLY A 126 -4.23 20.05 13.27
C GLY A 126 -4.56 20.75 11.95
N ASP A 127 -4.28 20.11 10.81
CA ASP A 127 -4.62 20.60 9.47
C ASP A 127 -5.68 19.70 8.80
N PRO A 128 -6.95 19.78 9.24
CA PRO A 128 -8.02 18.96 8.69
C PRO A 128 -8.34 19.27 7.22
N ALA A 129 -8.08 20.50 6.77
CA ALA A 129 -8.34 20.88 5.38
C ALA A 129 -7.41 20.12 4.42
N SER A 130 -6.11 20.07 4.72
CA SER A 130 -5.15 19.27 3.96
C SER A 130 -5.41 17.77 4.09
N ALA A 131 -5.85 17.29 5.25
CA ALA A 131 -6.24 15.88 5.43
C ALA A 131 -7.40 15.51 4.51
N VAL A 132 -8.46 16.32 4.44
CA VAL A 132 -9.61 16.14 3.55
C VAL A 132 -9.16 16.07 2.08
N ALA A 133 -8.25 16.96 1.66
CA ALA A 133 -7.72 16.97 0.30
C ALA A 133 -7.00 15.64 -0.03
N LEU A 134 -6.15 15.15 0.87
CA LEU A 134 -5.42 13.89 0.70
C LEU A 134 -6.35 12.67 0.71
N TYR A 135 -7.36 12.61 1.57
CA TYR A 135 -8.32 11.50 1.56
C TYR A 135 -9.15 11.47 0.28
N ARG A 136 -9.54 12.62 -0.27
CA ARG A 136 -10.22 12.70 -1.56
C ARG A 136 -9.31 12.24 -2.69
N GLU A 137 -8.05 12.59 -2.66
CA GLU A 137 -7.05 12.15 -3.63
C GLU A 137 -6.86 10.63 -3.58
N ALA A 138 -6.75 10.04 -2.37
CA ALA A 138 -6.67 8.60 -2.19
C ALA A 138 -7.90 7.88 -2.74
N LEU A 139 -9.11 8.41 -2.49
CA LEU A 139 -10.35 7.88 -3.07
C LEU A 139 -10.38 7.97 -4.59
N ALA A 140 -9.93 9.09 -5.16
CA ALA A 140 -9.83 9.24 -6.61
C ALA A 140 -8.84 8.24 -7.20
N SER A 141 -7.67 8.05 -6.58
CA SER A 141 -6.69 7.04 -6.99
C SER A 141 -7.27 5.63 -6.94
N ALA A 142 -8.00 5.28 -5.87
CA ALA A 142 -8.69 3.99 -5.77
C ALA A 142 -9.81 3.82 -6.82
N GLY A 143 -10.50 4.92 -7.15
CA GLY A 143 -11.56 4.93 -8.17
C GLY A 143 -11.05 4.76 -9.61
N HIS A 144 -9.80 5.13 -9.87
CA HIS A 144 -9.15 4.91 -11.16
C HIS A 144 -8.52 3.52 -11.32
N ALA A 145 -8.74 2.61 -10.36
CA ALA A 145 -8.25 1.24 -10.49
C ALA A 145 -8.97 0.53 -11.64
N PRO A 146 -8.23 -0.17 -12.53
CA PRO A 146 -8.83 -0.99 -13.58
C PRO A 146 -9.72 -2.10 -12.98
N GLU A 147 -10.71 -2.57 -13.74
CA GLU A 147 -11.61 -3.63 -13.30
C GLU A 147 -10.87 -4.91 -12.86
N SER A 148 -9.75 -5.21 -13.51
CA SER A 148 -8.87 -6.33 -13.15
C SER A 148 -8.35 -6.25 -11.71
N CYS A 149 -8.22 -5.05 -11.13
CA CYS A 149 -7.80 -4.85 -9.74
C CYS A 149 -8.93 -5.08 -8.73
N LEU A 150 -10.18 -4.98 -9.18
CA LEU A 150 -11.38 -5.09 -8.34
C LEU A 150 -11.97 -6.50 -8.34
N ALA A 151 -11.50 -7.37 -9.24
CA ALA A 151 -11.97 -8.74 -9.33
C ALA A 151 -11.68 -9.52 -8.03
N ALA A 152 -12.55 -10.46 -7.70
CA ALA A 152 -12.43 -11.26 -6.47
C ALA A 152 -11.16 -12.14 -6.45
N ASP A 153 -10.66 -12.51 -7.63
CA ASP A 153 -9.44 -13.28 -7.87
C ASP A 153 -8.23 -12.39 -8.20
N ALA A 154 -8.35 -11.07 -8.03
CA ALA A 154 -7.27 -10.14 -8.28
C ALA A 154 -6.03 -10.49 -7.46
N ALA A 155 -4.83 -10.33 -8.07
CA ALA A 155 -3.56 -10.69 -7.48
C ALA A 155 -3.38 -10.12 -6.06
N ALA A 156 -2.93 -10.95 -5.12
CA ALA A 156 -2.65 -10.57 -3.74
C ALA A 156 -3.83 -9.91 -2.98
N GLY A 157 -5.09 -10.17 -3.38
CA GLY A 157 -6.28 -9.63 -2.73
C GLY A 157 -6.41 -8.09 -2.88
N THR A 158 -5.90 -7.54 -3.97
CA THR A 158 -5.92 -6.08 -4.21
C THR A 158 -7.33 -5.50 -4.24
N GLY A 159 -8.30 -6.24 -4.78
CA GLY A 159 -9.71 -5.82 -4.79
C GLY A 159 -10.26 -5.58 -3.38
N THR A 160 -10.08 -6.55 -2.48
CA THR A 160 -10.49 -6.43 -1.08
C THR A 160 -9.79 -5.25 -0.39
N ARG A 161 -8.48 -5.12 -0.58
CA ARG A 161 -7.70 -4.03 0.03
C ARG A 161 -8.14 -2.65 -0.45
N LEU A 162 -8.47 -2.50 -1.74
CA LEU A 162 -9.00 -1.24 -2.28
C LEU A 162 -10.40 -0.94 -1.74
N ALA A 163 -11.26 -1.94 -1.62
CA ALA A 163 -12.60 -1.77 -1.06
C ALA A 163 -12.54 -1.33 0.41
N GLU A 164 -11.74 -2.01 1.22
CA GLU A 164 -11.52 -1.65 2.63
C GLU A 164 -10.89 -0.26 2.78
N ALA A 165 -9.92 0.10 1.92
CA ALA A 165 -9.32 1.43 1.94
C ALA A 165 -10.35 2.52 1.60
N ARG A 166 -11.22 2.28 0.63
CA ARG A 166 -12.30 3.24 0.27
C ARG A 166 -13.25 3.45 1.44
N GLU A 167 -13.72 2.38 2.08
CA GLU A 167 -14.60 2.49 3.25
C GLU A 167 -13.95 3.29 4.38
N ARG A 168 -12.69 3.02 4.71
CA ARG A 168 -11.95 3.78 5.73
C ARG A 168 -11.77 5.25 5.34
N LEU A 169 -11.45 5.54 4.08
CA LEU A 169 -11.27 6.90 3.58
C LEU A 169 -12.57 7.71 3.62
N GLU A 170 -13.71 7.11 3.28
CA GLU A 170 -15.03 7.74 3.38
C GLU A 170 -15.37 8.09 4.83
N ALA A 171 -15.09 7.18 5.77
CA ALA A 171 -15.28 7.44 7.20
C ALA A 171 -14.37 8.58 7.69
N LYS A 172 -13.08 8.57 7.29
CA LYS A 172 -12.12 9.63 7.65
C LYS A 172 -12.50 10.99 7.08
N LEU A 173 -13.04 11.04 5.86
CA LEU A 173 -13.57 12.26 5.26
C LEU A 173 -14.72 12.85 6.06
N GLY A 174 -15.62 12.01 6.58
CA GLY A 174 -16.70 12.46 7.45
C GLY A 174 -16.18 13.16 8.71
N VAL A 175 -15.19 12.57 9.37
CA VAL A 175 -14.58 13.11 10.60
C VAL A 175 -13.77 14.37 10.32
N ALA A 176 -12.88 14.33 9.34
CA ALA A 176 -12.01 15.46 9.00
C ALA A 176 -12.80 16.64 8.44
N GLY A 177 -13.88 16.38 7.67
CA GLY A 177 -14.75 17.40 7.13
C GLY A 177 -15.49 18.19 8.22
N GLN A 178 -15.91 17.52 9.29
CA GLN A 178 -16.51 18.18 10.45
C GLN A 178 -15.50 19.07 11.20
N SER A 179 -14.25 18.60 11.32
CA SER A 179 -13.16 19.35 11.96
C SER A 179 -12.67 20.53 11.11
N ALA A 180 -12.84 20.47 9.79
CA ALA A 180 -12.45 21.53 8.86
C ALA A 180 -13.49 22.67 8.77
N GLN A 181 -14.70 22.47 9.28
CA GLN A 181 -15.69 23.55 9.33
C GLN A 181 -15.26 24.63 10.35
N PRO A 182 -15.28 25.91 9.96
CA PRO A 182 -15.05 26.99 10.91
C PRO A 182 -16.06 26.88 12.06
N ALA A 183 -15.59 27.00 13.29
CA ALA A 183 -16.49 27.16 14.42
C ALA A 183 -17.46 28.33 14.13
N PRO A 184 -18.77 28.19 14.37
CA PRO A 184 -19.70 29.27 14.17
C PRO A 184 -19.22 30.49 14.98
N ALA A 185 -19.18 31.65 14.32
CA ALA A 185 -18.74 32.88 14.96
C ALA A 185 -19.55 33.13 16.23
N PRO A 186 -18.92 33.55 17.35
CA PRO A 186 -19.63 33.83 18.57
C PRO A 186 -20.48 35.12 18.39
N GLY A 187 -21.73 34.96 18.01
CA GLY A 187 -22.60 36.11 17.80
C GLY A 187 -24.00 35.88 17.25
N GLU A 188 -24.28 34.79 16.59
CA GLU A 188 -25.64 34.51 16.08
C GLU A 188 -26.29 33.35 16.83
N LYS A 189 -27.01 33.70 17.89
CA LYS A 189 -27.97 32.78 18.53
C LYS A 189 -29.18 32.64 17.59
N SER A 190 -29.14 31.65 16.73
CA SER A 190 -30.31 31.24 15.97
C SER A 190 -31.23 30.38 16.87
N PRO A 191 -32.57 30.43 16.71
CA PRO A 191 -33.51 29.66 17.54
C PRO A 191 -33.37 28.12 17.39
N GLY A 192 -32.40 27.62 16.62
CA GLY A 192 -32.07 26.22 16.45
C GLY A 192 -31.01 25.65 17.44
N ASP A 193 -30.39 26.50 18.24
CA ASP A 193 -29.24 26.13 19.08
C ASP A 193 -29.58 25.17 20.26
N MET A 194 -30.84 25.16 20.70
CA MET A 194 -31.27 24.21 21.76
C MET A 194 -31.44 22.77 21.21
N SER A 195 -31.71 22.62 19.91
CA SER A 195 -31.80 21.29 19.22
C SER A 195 -30.42 20.73 18.91
N ALA A 196 -29.44 21.60 18.58
CA ALA A 196 -28.08 21.17 18.26
C ALA A 196 -27.30 20.74 19.52
N GLY A 197 -27.54 21.39 20.67
CA GLY A 197 -26.96 20.97 21.94
C GLY A 197 -27.45 19.61 22.40
N ALA A 198 -28.75 19.35 22.32
CA ALA A 198 -29.33 18.07 22.67
C ALA A 198 -28.86 16.94 21.73
N ALA A 199 -28.73 17.22 20.42
CA ALA A 199 -28.20 16.26 19.46
C ALA A 199 -26.70 15.95 19.66
N LEU A 200 -25.93 16.90 20.18
CA LEU A 200 -24.52 16.71 20.53
C LEU A 200 -24.38 15.87 21.80
N GLU A 201 -25.21 16.11 22.80
CA GLU A 201 -25.25 15.33 24.04
C GLU A 201 -25.66 13.88 23.76
N ASP A 202 -26.71 13.66 22.98
CA ASP A 202 -27.14 12.32 22.54
C ASP A 202 -26.01 11.59 21.78
N ARG A 203 -25.27 12.31 20.98
CA ARG A 203 -24.16 11.73 20.20
C ARG A 203 -22.95 11.37 21.07
N LEU A 204 -22.65 12.19 22.07
CA LEU A 204 -21.62 11.90 23.07
C LEU A 204 -21.99 10.69 23.93
N GLU A 205 -23.26 10.58 24.31
CA GLU A 205 -23.79 9.45 25.06
C GLU A 205 -23.70 8.15 24.23
N GLN A 206 -24.08 8.19 22.96
CA GLN A 206 -23.91 7.06 22.03
C GLN A 206 -22.45 6.64 21.83
N LEU A 207 -21.51 7.60 21.77
CA LEU A 207 -20.09 7.31 21.67
C LEU A 207 -19.54 6.67 22.94
N GLN A 208 -20.00 7.14 24.11
CA GLN A 208 -19.64 6.54 25.39
C GLN A 208 -20.20 5.11 25.53
N GLU A 209 -21.42 4.87 25.09
CA GLU A 209 -21.99 3.53 25.09
C GLU A 209 -21.25 2.56 24.16
N ARG A 210 -20.91 3.02 22.95
CA ARG A 210 -20.09 2.22 22.01
C ARG A 210 -18.69 1.93 22.56
N SER A 211 -18.05 2.88 23.24
CA SER A 211 -16.75 2.64 23.86
C SER A 211 -16.83 1.61 24.98
N ARG A 212 -17.87 1.69 25.84
CA ARG A 212 -18.12 0.71 26.89
C ARG A 212 -18.45 -0.68 26.33
N GLN A 213 -19.18 -0.74 25.20
CA GLN A 213 -19.46 -2.01 24.52
C GLN A 213 -18.20 -2.62 23.93
N ALA A 214 -17.36 -1.83 23.27
CA ALA A 214 -16.08 -2.28 22.73
C ALA A 214 -15.09 -2.75 23.82
N GLU A 215 -15.14 -2.14 25.02
CA GLU A 215 -14.37 -2.63 26.18
C GLU A 215 -14.90 -3.96 26.71
N ARG A 216 -16.23 -4.15 26.78
CA ARG A 216 -16.84 -5.42 27.19
C ARG A 216 -16.47 -6.52 26.20
N GLU A 217 -16.55 -6.26 24.90
CA GLU A 217 -16.17 -7.22 23.85
C GLU A 217 -14.69 -7.59 23.92
N ARG A 218 -13.80 -6.62 24.14
CA ARG A 218 -12.39 -6.89 24.37
C ARG A 218 -12.10 -7.71 25.62
N ASN A 219 -12.82 -7.44 26.69
CA ASN A 219 -12.65 -8.20 27.94
C ASN A 219 -13.20 -9.62 27.79
N SER A 220 -14.37 -9.80 27.16
CA SER A 220 -14.91 -11.14 26.88
C SER A 220 -14.03 -11.93 25.90
N GLY A 221 -13.36 -11.26 24.96
CA GLY A 221 -12.34 -11.86 24.10
C GLY A 221 -11.16 -12.40 24.91
N ARG A 222 -10.60 -11.60 25.84
CA ARG A 222 -9.50 -12.00 26.72
C ARG A 222 -9.88 -13.12 27.70
N GLU A 223 -11.11 -13.12 28.20
CA GLU A 223 -11.62 -14.21 29.04
C GLU A 223 -11.75 -15.50 28.25
N ARG A 224 -12.22 -15.42 27.01
CA ARG A 224 -12.32 -16.59 26.12
C ARG A 224 -10.93 -17.14 25.75
N GLU A 225 -9.96 -16.27 25.52
CA GLU A 225 -8.57 -16.62 25.26
C GLU A 225 -7.94 -17.30 26.47
N LYS A 226 -8.13 -16.76 27.69
CA LYS A 226 -7.70 -17.41 28.93
C LYS A 226 -8.36 -18.77 29.16
N TYR A 227 -9.63 -18.92 28.79
CA TYR A 227 -10.33 -20.19 28.91
C TYR A 227 -9.81 -21.23 27.92
N LEU A 228 -9.43 -20.83 26.71
CA LEU A 228 -8.82 -21.69 25.71
C LEU A 228 -7.38 -22.10 26.12
N ASP A 229 -6.58 -21.15 26.61
CA ASP A 229 -5.23 -21.42 27.12
C ASP A 229 -5.22 -22.29 28.38
N SER A 230 -6.25 -22.22 29.22
CA SER A 230 -6.35 -23.05 30.42
C SER A 230 -6.86 -24.48 30.15
N ASN A 231 -7.33 -24.76 28.94
CA ASN A 231 -7.90 -26.06 28.57
C ASN A 231 -6.90 -26.97 27.81
N ASP A 232 -5.61 -26.61 27.76
CA ASP A 232 -4.53 -27.41 27.13
C ASP A 232 -4.08 -28.62 28.00
N GLY A 233 -4.94 -29.11 28.89
CA GLY A 233 -4.66 -30.15 29.86
C GLY A 233 -5.47 -31.45 29.81
N ALA A 234 -6.32 -31.68 28.82
CA ALA A 234 -6.98 -32.98 28.65
C ALA A 234 -7.39 -33.23 27.20
N ALA A 235 -6.53 -33.93 26.46
CA ALA A 235 -6.97 -34.60 25.25
C ALA A 235 -8.05 -35.63 25.60
N PRO A 236 -9.25 -35.58 25.01
CA PRO A 236 -10.23 -36.63 25.23
C PRO A 236 -9.67 -37.95 24.69
N GLU A 237 -9.53 -38.95 25.56
CA GLU A 237 -9.27 -40.33 25.15
C GLU A 237 -10.36 -40.75 24.16
N ARG A 238 -9.98 -41.06 22.93
CA ARG A 238 -10.88 -41.66 21.96
C ARG A 238 -11.26 -43.06 22.40
N PRO A 239 -12.54 -43.36 22.63
CA PRO A 239 -13.00 -44.72 22.88
C PRO A 239 -13.20 -45.45 21.56
N TRP A 240 -12.12 -45.97 20.97
CA TRP A 240 -11.92 -47.06 20.00
C TRP A 240 -10.51 -47.10 19.49
#